data_d739a91cd72da607eb570f0343f09e00
#
_entry.id   d739a91cd72da607eb570f0343f09e00
#
_cell.length_a   1.000
_cell.length_b   1.000
_cell.length_c   1.000
_cell.angle_alpha   90.00
_cell.angle_beta   90.00
_cell.angle_gamma   90.00
#
_symmetry.space_group_name_H-M   'P 1'
#
loop_
_entity.id
_entity.type
_entity.pdbx_description
1 polymer ?
#
loop_
_entity_poly.entity_id
_entity_poly.type
_entity_poly.pdbx_seq_one_letter_code
_entity_poly.pdbx_strand_id
1 'polypeptide(L)'
;MTERLALGDRPPPYDTVVFDCDSTLCAIEGIEELARGHAEVARLTQAAMEGQVALEQVYGRRLALVRPTRADVARIGAAYVESLLPNAARLVAALHALGKRVAIVSGGLLPAVRAAARALAVDRVECATGDSVGPRRRRLGSAFLGHA
;
A
#
# COMPACT_ATOMS: atom_id res chain seq x y z
N MET A 1 -3.33 6.74 -35.19
CA MET A 1 -1.96 6.19 -35.36
C MET A 1 -1.44 5.90 -33.97
N THR A 2 -1.48 4.65 -33.55
CA THR A 2 -1.02 4.21 -32.23
C THR A 2 0.46 3.89 -32.37
N GLU A 3 1.32 4.76 -31.88
CA GLU A 3 2.75 4.49 -31.79
C GLU A 3 2.94 3.26 -30.88
N ARG A 4 3.30 2.13 -31.45
CA ARG A 4 3.83 0.99 -30.70
C ARG A 4 5.16 1.46 -30.14
N LEU A 5 5.22 1.70 -28.83
CA LEU A 5 6.47 1.72 -28.09
C LEU A 5 7.17 0.37 -28.38
N ALA A 6 8.23 0.41 -29.18
CA ALA A 6 9.13 -0.71 -29.38
C ALA A 6 9.85 -0.96 -28.05
N LEU A 7 9.22 -1.74 -27.18
CA LEU A 7 9.90 -2.44 -26.10
C LEU A 7 10.86 -3.38 -26.81
N GLY A 8 12.16 -3.10 -26.71
CA GLY A 8 13.19 -3.95 -27.30
C GLY A 8 12.99 -5.41 -26.90
N ASP A 9 13.44 -6.35 -27.72
CA ASP A 9 13.27 -7.80 -27.60
C ASP A 9 13.84 -8.43 -26.31
N ARG A 10 14.34 -7.65 -25.37
CA ARG A 10 14.83 -8.11 -24.07
C ARG A 10 13.77 -7.85 -22.99
N PRO A 11 13.32 -8.90 -22.28
CA PRO A 11 12.50 -8.70 -21.09
C PRO A 11 13.24 -7.79 -20.10
N PRO A 12 12.52 -6.89 -19.40
CA PRO A 12 13.14 -6.06 -18.37
C PRO A 12 13.97 -6.90 -17.39
N PRO A 13 15.14 -6.39 -16.93
CA PRO A 13 16.11 -7.15 -16.14
C PRO A 13 15.64 -7.45 -14.70
N TYR A 14 14.41 -7.16 -14.34
CA TYR A 14 13.83 -7.38 -13.01
C TYR A 14 12.75 -8.47 -13.07
N ASP A 15 12.67 -9.27 -11.99
CA ASP A 15 11.71 -10.37 -11.85
C ASP A 15 10.47 -9.98 -11.05
N THR A 16 10.54 -8.90 -10.29
CA THR A 16 9.48 -8.45 -9.40
C THR A 16 9.16 -6.99 -9.62
N VAL A 17 7.87 -6.67 -9.70
CA VAL A 17 7.36 -5.30 -9.70
C VAL A 17 6.69 -5.05 -8.37
N VAL A 18 7.05 -3.94 -7.72
CA VAL A 18 6.52 -3.54 -6.42
C VAL A 18 5.66 -2.31 -6.58
N PHE A 19 4.44 -2.36 -6.06
CA PHE A 19 3.52 -1.24 -6.01
C PHE A 19 3.30 -0.79 -4.57
N ASP A 20 3.01 0.48 -4.40
CA ASP A 20 2.29 0.97 -3.24
C ASP A 20 0.79 0.70 -3.40
N CYS A 21 0.02 0.82 -2.33
CA CYS A 21 -1.44 0.59 -2.33
C CYS A 21 -2.21 1.90 -2.38
N ASP A 22 -2.03 2.73 -1.34
CA ASP A 22 -2.76 3.99 -1.15
C ASP A 22 -2.43 4.97 -2.28
N SER A 23 -3.43 5.58 -2.88
CA SER A 23 -3.30 6.52 -4.01
C SER A 23 -2.48 6.00 -5.21
N THR A 24 -2.21 4.70 -5.27
CA THR A 24 -1.44 4.06 -6.35
C THR A 24 -2.20 2.93 -7.03
N LEU A 25 -2.62 1.89 -6.30
CA LEU A 25 -3.50 0.82 -6.82
C LEU A 25 -4.98 1.09 -6.49
N CYS A 26 -5.22 1.84 -5.42
CA CYS A 26 -6.53 2.30 -4.97
C CYS A 26 -6.58 3.83 -5.02
N ALA A 27 -7.76 4.39 -5.28
CA ALA A 27 -7.95 5.85 -5.37
C ALA A 27 -8.12 6.53 -4.00
N ILE A 28 -7.97 5.80 -2.90
CA ILE A 28 -8.17 6.30 -1.54
C ILE A 28 -6.92 6.11 -0.67
N GLU A 29 -6.88 6.87 0.42
CA GLU A 29 -5.92 6.75 1.53
C GLU A 29 -6.63 6.09 2.72
N GLY A 30 -6.26 4.86 3.08
CA GLY A 30 -6.96 4.10 4.11
C GLY A 30 -6.98 4.77 5.48
N ILE A 31 -5.88 5.44 5.87
CA ILE A 31 -5.83 6.17 7.14
C ILE A 31 -6.71 7.42 7.14
N GLU A 32 -6.89 8.09 6.01
CA GLU A 32 -7.77 9.24 5.88
C GLU A 32 -9.24 8.82 5.93
N GLU A 33 -9.58 7.71 5.28
CA GLU A 33 -10.92 7.11 5.37
C GLU A 33 -11.28 6.71 6.82
N LEU A 34 -10.33 6.17 7.57
CA LEU A 34 -10.50 5.86 9.00
C LEU A 34 -10.64 7.12 9.85
N ALA A 35 -9.92 8.16 9.51
CA ALA A 35 -9.86 9.41 10.26
C ALA A 35 -10.99 10.39 9.91
N ARG A 36 -11.85 10.05 8.95
CA ARG A 36 -12.93 10.93 8.50
C ARG A 36 -13.81 11.39 9.66
N GLY A 37 -13.86 12.69 9.89
CA GLY A 37 -14.57 13.32 11.01
C GLY A 37 -13.78 13.46 12.32
N HIS A 38 -12.53 12.98 12.39
CA HIS A 38 -11.66 13.18 13.54
C HIS A 38 -10.88 14.49 13.48
N ALA A 39 -11.37 15.53 14.16
CA ALA A 39 -10.74 16.86 14.16
C ALA A 39 -9.28 16.86 14.65
N GLU A 40 -8.92 15.98 15.60
CA GLU A 40 -7.54 15.87 16.11
C GLU A 40 -6.59 15.27 15.07
N VAL A 41 -7.06 14.33 14.25
CA VAL A 41 -6.26 13.77 13.16
C VAL A 41 -6.03 14.81 12.08
N ALA A 42 -7.04 15.62 11.75
CA ALA A 42 -6.89 16.71 10.80
C ALA A 42 -5.84 17.73 11.28
N ARG A 43 -5.88 18.11 12.57
CA ARG A 43 -4.86 18.99 13.18
C ARG A 43 -3.46 18.39 13.15
N LEU A 44 -3.33 17.11 13.45
CA LEU A 44 -2.04 16.39 13.38
C LEU A 44 -1.50 16.36 11.95
N THR A 45 -2.37 16.14 10.97
CA THR A 45 -1.99 16.16 9.54
C THR A 45 -1.47 17.54 9.15
N GLN A 46 -2.19 18.60 9.51
CA GLN A 46 -1.77 19.96 9.23
C GLN A 46 -0.41 20.29 9.87
N ALA A 47 -0.21 19.96 11.15
CA ALA A 47 1.05 20.14 11.85
C ALA A 47 2.23 19.40 11.18
N ALA A 48 1.97 18.22 10.62
CA ALA A 48 2.98 17.48 9.87
C ALA A 48 3.32 18.15 8.53
N MET A 49 2.33 18.66 7.82
CA MET A 49 2.55 19.41 6.56
C MET A 49 3.34 20.70 6.80
N GLU A 50 3.20 21.31 7.96
CA GLU A 50 3.94 22.49 8.40
C GLU A 50 5.33 22.17 8.97
N GLY A 51 5.73 20.88 8.99
CA GLY A 51 7.03 20.43 9.50
C GLY A 51 7.15 20.42 11.02
N GLN A 52 6.05 20.62 11.75
CA GLN A 52 6.02 20.65 13.22
C GLN A 52 6.07 19.22 13.84
N VAL A 53 5.75 18.20 13.07
CA VAL A 53 5.75 16.79 13.47
C VAL A 53 6.49 15.97 12.42
N ALA A 54 7.42 15.13 12.86
CA ALA A 54 8.16 14.24 11.98
C ALA A 54 7.21 13.23 11.30
N LEU A 55 7.31 13.07 9.99
CA LEU A 55 6.42 12.21 9.18
C LEU A 55 6.37 10.77 9.67
N GLU A 56 7.50 10.24 10.15
CA GLU A 56 7.62 8.88 10.68
C GLU A 56 6.72 8.65 11.91
N GLN A 57 6.38 9.73 12.64
CA GLN A 57 5.54 9.67 13.84
C GLN A 57 4.05 9.84 13.53
N VAL A 58 3.72 10.47 12.40
CA VAL A 58 2.35 10.88 12.08
C VAL A 58 1.42 9.67 11.98
N TYR A 59 1.84 8.64 11.26
CA TYR A 59 1.01 7.46 11.05
C TYR A 59 0.64 6.76 12.36
N GLY A 60 1.63 6.51 13.22
CA GLY A 60 1.40 5.90 14.53
C GLY A 60 0.48 6.74 15.44
N ARG A 61 0.66 8.06 15.43
CA ARG A 61 -0.19 8.99 16.20
C ARG A 61 -1.64 9.00 15.67
N ARG A 62 -1.83 9.00 14.34
CA ARG A 62 -3.17 8.89 13.73
C ARG A 62 -3.87 7.61 14.15
N LEU A 63 -3.19 6.46 14.09
CA LEU A 63 -3.76 5.18 14.53
C LEU A 63 -4.11 5.18 16.02
N ALA A 64 -3.27 5.79 16.86
CA ALA A 64 -3.53 5.89 18.30
C ALA A 64 -4.76 6.76 18.62
N LEU A 65 -5.05 7.77 17.80
CA LEU A 65 -6.24 8.61 17.92
C LEU A 65 -7.51 7.87 17.42
N VAL A 66 -7.43 7.26 16.24
CA VAL A 66 -8.58 6.60 15.61
C VAL A 66 -8.95 5.30 16.29
N ARG A 67 -7.97 4.51 16.78
CA ARG A 67 -8.16 3.19 17.42
C ARG A 67 -9.09 2.28 16.61
N PRO A 68 -8.75 1.94 15.36
CA PRO A 68 -9.67 1.23 14.48
C PRO A 68 -10.05 -0.14 15.06
N THR A 69 -11.33 -0.46 14.98
CA THR A 69 -11.85 -1.79 15.30
C THR A 69 -11.62 -2.76 14.15
N ARG A 70 -11.81 -4.05 14.36
CA ARG A 70 -11.79 -5.05 13.28
C ARG A 70 -12.83 -4.74 12.20
N ALA A 71 -13.99 -4.22 12.58
CA ALA A 71 -15.04 -3.82 11.63
C ALA A 71 -14.59 -2.63 10.78
N ASP A 72 -13.91 -1.64 11.35
CA ASP A 72 -13.35 -0.51 10.61
C ASP A 72 -12.30 -0.98 9.60
N VAL A 73 -11.40 -1.86 10.00
CA VAL A 73 -10.38 -2.43 9.11
C VAL A 73 -11.02 -3.22 7.97
N ALA A 74 -12.07 -3.99 8.24
CA ALA A 74 -12.80 -4.73 7.21
C ALA A 74 -13.51 -3.77 6.25
N ARG A 75 -14.12 -2.69 6.74
CA ARG A 75 -14.76 -1.63 5.94
C ARG A 75 -13.74 -0.96 5.01
N ILE A 76 -12.54 -0.63 5.52
CA ILE A 76 -11.47 -0.07 4.68
C ILE A 76 -11.00 -1.07 3.63
N GLY A 77 -10.91 -2.35 3.98
CA GLY A 77 -10.59 -3.40 3.00
C GLY A 77 -11.60 -3.47 1.85
N ALA A 78 -12.89 -3.35 2.15
CA ALA A 78 -13.94 -3.25 1.13
C ALA A 78 -13.80 -1.98 0.29
N ALA A 79 -13.57 -0.83 0.94
CA ALA A 79 -13.38 0.45 0.25
C ALA A 79 -12.16 0.44 -0.69
N TYR A 80 -11.07 -0.22 -0.31
CA TYR A 80 -9.92 -0.42 -1.22
C TYR A 80 -10.33 -1.20 -2.48
N VAL A 81 -11.08 -2.29 -2.32
CA VAL A 81 -11.54 -3.10 -3.46
C VAL A 81 -12.46 -2.29 -4.38
N GLU A 82 -13.37 -1.51 -3.81
CA GLU A 82 -14.30 -0.64 -4.55
C GLU A 82 -13.60 0.51 -5.26
N SER A 83 -12.48 1.00 -4.70
CA SER A 83 -11.71 2.13 -5.22
C SER A 83 -10.50 1.74 -6.06
N LEU A 84 -10.36 0.45 -6.44
CA LEU A 84 -9.29 0.02 -7.32
C LEU A 84 -9.24 0.86 -8.60
N LEU A 85 -8.05 1.32 -8.97
CA LEU A 85 -7.90 2.12 -10.18
C LEU A 85 -8.32 1.32 -11.43
N PRO A 86 -8.90 1.99 -12.41
CA PRO A 86 -9.22 1.36 -13.69
C PRO A 86 -7.98 0.67 -14.28
N ASN A 87 -8.15 -0.57 -14.73
CA ASN A 87 -7.08 -1.41 -15.29
C ASN A 87 -6.02 -1.94 -14.32
N ALA A 88 -6.07 -1.68 -13.01
CA ALA A 88 -5.10 -2.24 -12.05
C ALA A 88 -5.02 -3.78 -12.16
N ALA A 89 -6.17 -4.47 -12.19
CA ALA A 89 -6.21 -5.92 -12.36
C ALA A 89 -5.62 -6.37 -13.72
N ARG A 90 -5.90 -5.63 -14.79
CA ARG A 90 -5.34 -5.94 -16.12
C ARG A 90 -3.82 -5.74 -16.17
N LEU A 91 -3.31 -4.73 -15.47
CA LEU A 91 -1.87 -4.48 -15.34
C LEU A 91 -1.19 -5.64 -14.62
N VAL A 92 -1.72 -6.06 -13.46
CA VAL A 92 -1.18 -7.20 -12.70
C VAL A 92 -1.20 -8.48 -13.54
N ALA A 93 -2.31 -8.77 -14.21
CA ALA A 93 -2.42 -9.93 -15.10
C ALA A 93 -1.41 -9.89 -16.26
N ALA A 94 -1.17 -8.71 -16.85
CA ALA A 94 -0.18 -8.54 -17.90
C ALA A 94 1.26 -8.76 -17.40
N LEU A 95 1.57 -8.30 -16.18
CA LEU A 95 2.87 -8.56 -15.55
C LEU A 95 3.08 -10.05 -15.29
N HIS A 96 2.08 -10.76 -14.79
CA HIS A 96 2.13 -12.22 -14.62
C HIS A 96 2.33 -12.94 -15.97
N ALA A 97 1.62 -12.51 -17.02
CA ALA A 97 1.81 -13.08 -18.37
C ALA A 97 3.22 -12.87 -18.92
N LEU A 98 3.93 -11.83 -18.47
CA LEU A 98 5.35 -11.58 -18.74
C LEU A 98 6.29 -12.33 -17.79
N GLY A 99 5.79 -13.24 -16.97
CA GLY A 99 6.57 -14.02 -16.01
C GLY A 99 7.07 -13.20 -14.81
N LYS A 100 6.50 -12.02 -14.56
CA LYS A 100 6.89 -11.16 -13.42
C LYS A 100 6.08 -11.51 -12.18
N ARG A 101 6.71 -11.42 -11.01
CA ARG A 101 6.02 -11.43 -9.71
C ARG A 101 5.57 -10.02 -9.38
N VAL A 102 4.44 -9.92 -8.69
CA VAL A 102 3.90 -8.64 -8.26
C VAL A 102 3.82 -8.60 -6.74
N ALA A 103 4.31 -7.53 -6.13
CA ALA A 103 4.24 -7.32 -4.69
C ALA A 103 3.62 -5.96 -4.37
N ILE A 104 2.99 -5.85 -3.20
CA ILE A 104 2.58 -4.59 -2.61
C ILE A 104 3.44 -4.33 -1.38
N VAL A 105 4.00 -3.12 -1.27
CA VAL A 105 4.62 -2.59 -0.06
C VAL A 105 3.87 -1.31 0.31
N SER A 106 3.24 -1.28 1.47
CA SER A 106 2.35 -0.19 1.86
C SER A 106 2.53 0.20 3.32
N GLY A 107 2.29 1.49 3.62
CA GLY A 107 2.12 1.98 4.99
C GLY A 107 0.77 1.64 5.62
N GLY A 108 -0.18 1.11 4.85
CA GLY A 108 -1.55 0.82 5.27
C GLY A 108 -1.70 -0.34 6.26
N LEU A 109 -2.92 -0.57 6.70
CA LEU A 109 -3.26 -1.69 7.59
C LEU A 109 -3.24 -3.01 6.83
N LEU A 110 -2.37 -3.93 7.20
CA LEU A 110 -2.13 -5.20 6.49
C LEU A 110 -3.42 -5.97 6.14
N PRO A 111 -4.41 -6.16 7.04
CA PRO A 111 -5.62 -6.90 6.67
C PRO A 111 -6.45 -6.19 5.59
N ALA A 112 -6.47 -4.85 5.58
CA ALA A 112 -7.18 -4.06 4.57
C ALA A 112 -6.44 -4.10 3.22
N VAL A 113 -5.13 -3.89 3.21
CA VAL A 113 -4.29 -4.00 1.98
C VAL A 113 -4.37 -5.40 1.38
N ARG A 114 -4.42 -6.46 2.20
CA ARG A 114 -4.62 -7.84 1.73
C ARG A 114 -5.95 -8.04 0.99
N ALA A 115 -6.98 -7.26 1.27
CA ALA A 115 -8.24 -7.34 0.52
C ALA A 115 -8.04 -6.88 -0.94
N ALA A 116 -7.39 -5.73 -1.15
CA ALA A 116 -7.04 -5.25 -2.48
C ALA A 116 -6.08 -6.21 -3.21
N ALA A 117 -5.06 -6.70 -2.51
CA ALA A 117 -4.09 -7.65 -3.06
C ALA A 117 -4.75 -8.94 -3.57
N ARG A 118 -5.70 -9.49 -2.80
CA ARG A 118 -6.48 -10.66 -3.25
C ARG A 118 -7.32 -10.36 -4.48
N ALA A 119 -7.97 -9.20 -4.52
CA ALA A 119 -8.78 -8.79 -5.67
C ALA A 119 -7.94 -8.61 -6.95
N LEU A 120 -6.68 -8.24 -6.80
CA LEU A 120 -5.73 -8.03 -7.88
C LEU A 120 -4.87 -9.28 -8.20
N ALA A 121 -5.00 -10.37 -7.44
CA ALA A 121 -4.15 -11.56 -7.54
C ALA A 121 -2.65 -11.27 -7.34
N VAL A 122 -2.30 -10.35 -6.43
CA VAL A 122 -0.91 -10.00 -6.11
C VAL A 122 -0.25 -11.12 -5.30
N ASP A 123 1.02 -11.45 -5.62
CA ASP A 123 1.75 -12.58 -5.05
C ASP A 123 2.18 -12.36 -3.59
N ARG A 124 2.54 -11.11 -3.26
CA ARG A 124 3.10 -10.78 -1.94
C ARG A 124 2.64 -9.42 -1.44
N VAL A 125 2.39 -9.32 -0.14
CA VAL A 125 2.05 -8.07 0.56
C VAL A 125 2.94 -7.90 1.77
N GLU A 126 3.59 -6.74 1.87
CA GLU A 126 4.33 -6.28 3.03
C GLU A 126 3.75 -4.93 3.50
N CYS A 127 3.49 -4.81 4.79
CA CYS A 127 3.05 -3.54 5.38
C CYS A 127 3.96 -3.16 6.54
N ALA A 128 4.21 -1.85 6.69
CA ALA A 128 5.00 -1.31 7.79
C ALA A 128 4.37 -1.59 9.16
N THR A 129 3.03 -1.62 9.20
CA THR A 129 2.26 -2.12 10.34
C THR A 129 2.08 -3.63 10.17
N GLY A 130 3.05 -4.41 10.64
CA GLY A 130 2.89 -5.87 10.76
C GLY A 130 1.68 -6.23 11.64
N ASP A 131 1.32 -7.52 11.75
CA ASP A 131 0.21 -8.08 12.56
C ASP A 131 0.24 -7.70 14.06
N SER A 132 1.01 -6.71 14.44
CA SER A 132 1.18 -6.28 15.81
C SER A 132 0.40 -4.99 16.11
N VAL A 133 -0.82 -5.17 16.55
CA VAL A 133 -1.28 -4.44 17.75
C VAL A 133 -0.40 -4.96 18.90
N GLY A 134 0.86 -4.48 19.00
CA GLY A 134 1.81 -4.88 20.02
C GLY A 134 3.28 -4.67 19.57
N PRO A 135 4.20 -4.34 20.47
CA PRO A 135 5.55 -3.89 20.12
C PRO A 135 6.44 -5.07 19.70
N ARG A 136 6.51 -5.39 18.42
CA ARG A 136 7.59 -6.21 17.87
C ARG A 136 8.22 -5.51 16.68
N ARG A 137 9.33 -4.83 16.95
CA ARG A 137 10.32 -4.44 15.93
C ARG A 137 10.82 -5.72 15.25
N ARG A 138 10.32 -6.03 14.05
CA ARG A 138 11.08 -6.86 13.12
C ARG A 138 11.87 -5.91 12.23
N ARG A 139 13.19 -5.94 12.38
CA ARG A 139 14.11 -5.36 11.42
C ARG A 139 13.75 -5.93 10.05
N LEU A 140 13.56 -5.08 9.06
CA LEU A 140 13.66 -5.47 7.65
C LEU A 140 15.03 -6.12 7.50
N GLY A 141 15.06 -7.44 7.43
CA GLY A 141 16.27 -8.19 7.17
C GLY A 141 16.81 -7.76 5.81
N SER A 142 18.10 -7.52 5.75
CA SER A 142 18.92 -7.09 4.62
C SER A 142 18.97 -8.11 3.46
N ALA A 143 17.82 -8.65 3.04
CA ALA A 143 17.74 -9.64 1.97
C ALA A 143 17.54 -9.03 0.57
N PHE A 144 17.65 -7.71 0.42
CA PHE A 144 17.49 -7.02 -0.87
C PHE A 144 18.82 -6.48 -1.45
N LEU A 145 19.97 -6.74 -0.81
CA LEU A 145 21.27 -6.34 -1.33
C LEU A 145 22.18 -7.58 -1.48
N GLY A 146 22.17 -8.16 -2.64
CA GLY A 146 23.10 -9.15 -3.11
C GLY A 146 22.49 -9.88 -4.31
N HIS A 147 22.98 -9.80 -5.50
CA HIS A 147 24.34 -9.85 -5.98
C HIS A 147 24.50 -9.10 -7.30
N ALA A 148 25.66 -8.53 -7.49
CA ALA A 148 26.21 -8.04 -8.72
C ALA A 148 26.27 -9.11 -9.81
#